data_d3c693006b9a22d005d38641f29f4ff9
#
_entry.id   d3c693006b9a22d005d38641f29f4ff9
#
_cell.length_a   1.000
_cell.length_b   1.000
_cell.length_c   1.000
_cell.angle_alpha   90.00
_cell.angle_beta   90.00
_cell.angle_gamma   90.00
#
_symmetry.space_group_name_H-M   'P 1'
#
loop_
_entity.id
_entity.type
_entity.pdbx_description
1 polymer ?
#
loop_
_entity_poly.entity_id
_entity_poly.type
_entity_poly.pdbx_seq_one_letter_code
_entity_poly.pdbx_strand_id
1 'polypeptide(L)'
;MVKKYTAMDNAVCADGRCRGMFMFYGANRSGRFSGRIIQLQNLYRNSMADLDEARAIVRSDDTVALELLYDSIPDVLSELVRTAFIPAEGMKFIVADFSSIEARVLSYL
;
A
#
# COMPACT_ATOMS: atom_id res chain seq x y z
N MET A 1 -0.12 3.15 12.47
CA MET A 1 0.54 2.35 11.41
C MET A 1 0.58 0.85 11.71
N VAL A 2 0.97 0.41 12.89
CA VAL A 2 1.03 -1.02 13.31
C VAL A 2 -0.20 -1.83 12.90
N LYS A 3 -1.42 -1.29 13.08
CA LYS A 3 -2.67 -1.96 12.69
C LYS A 3 -2.73 -2.39 11.20
N LYS A 4 -2.08 -1.66 10.30
CA LYS A 4 -2.06 -1.99 8.87
C LYS A 4 -1.16 -3.20 8.61
N TYR A 5 0.02 -3.23 9.22
CA TYR A 5 0.93 -4.38 9.13
C TYR A 5 0.31 -5.64 9.75
N THR A 6 -0.30 -5.52 10.94
CA THR A 6 -1.03 -6.63 11.55
C THR A 6 -2.19 -7.13 10.67
N ALA A 7 -2.91 -6.22 10.01
CA ALA A 7 -3.98 -6.60 9.09
C ALA A 7 -3.43 -7.30 7.83
N MET A 8 -2.26 -6.90 7.34
CA MET A 8 -1.56 -7.57 6.24
C MET A 8 -1.15 -8.99 6.65
N ASP A 9 -0.48 -9.13 7.79
CA ASP A 9 -0.03 -10.41 8.32
C ASP A 9 -1.19 -11.41 8.50
N ASN A 10 -2.28 -10.93 9.10
CA ASN A 10 -3.49 -11.74 9.28
C ASN A 10 -4.23 -12.08 7.96
N ALA A 11 -3.99 -11.33 6.89
CA ALA A 11 -4.65 -11.52 5.61
C ALA A 11 -3.85 -12.40 4.64
N VAL A 12 -2.59 -12.65 4.93
CA VAL A 12 -1.72 -13.48 4.10
C VAL A 12 -2.16 -14.93 4.16
N CYS A 13 -2.43 -15.52 2.99
CA CYS A 13 -2.71 -16.93 2.86
C CYS A 13 -1.40 -17.75 2.88
N ALA A 14 -1.50 -19.08 3.00
CA ALA A 14 -0.36 -19.98 3.04
C ALA A 14 0.60 -19.87 1.84
N ASP A 15 0.11 -19.37 0.71
CA ASP A 15 0.88 -19.11 -0.52
C ASP A 15 1.47 -17.70 -0.61
N GLY A 16 1.46 -16.93 0.47
CA GLY A 16 1.98 -15.57 0.54
C GLY A 16 1.09 -14.50 -0.10
N ARG A 17 -0.10 -14.84 -0.55
CA ARG A 17 -1.02 -13.91 -1.23
C ARG A 17 -2.13 -13.42 -0.33
N CYS A 18 -2.50 -12.15 -0.48
CA CYS A 18 -3.71 -11.60 0.11
C CYS A 18 -4.87 -11.65 -0.87
N ARG A 19 -6.02 -12.18 -0.42
CA ARG A 19 -7.23 -12.31 -1.25
C ARG A 19 -8.41 -11.59 -0.62
N GLY A 20 -9.45 -11.31 -1.42
CA GLY A 20 -10.67 -10.65 -0.93
C GLY A 20 -10.48 -9.18 -0.52
N MET A 21 -9.45 -8.52 -1.07
CA MET A 21 -9.10 -7.14 -0.73
C MET A 21 -10.08 -6.10 -1.28
N PHE A 22 -10.90 -6.46 -2.25
CA PHE A 22 -11.83 -5.55 -2.92
C PHE A 22 -13.24 -6.13 -2.95
N MET A 23 -14.22 -5.23 -2.85
CA MET A 23 -15.63 -5.55 -3.01
C MET A 23 -16.19 -4.72 -4.17
N PHE A 24 -16.71 -5.43 -5.19
CA PHE A 24 -17.43 -4.80 -6.29
C PHE A 24 -18.66 -4.06 -5.76
N TYR A 25 -18.90 -2.85 -6.25
CA TYR A 25 -20.00 -1.99 -5.84
C TYR A 25 -20.09 -1.76 -4.31
N GLY A 26 -18.96 -1.90 -3.59
CA GLY A 26 -18.95 -1.81 -2.13
C GLY A 26 -19.23 -0.41 -1.57
N ALA A 27 -19.07 0.63 -2.38
CA ALA A 27 -19.43 2.00 -2.06
C ALA A 27 -20.83 2.31 -2.63
N ASN A 28 -21.88 1.96 -1.90
CA ASN A 28 -23.27 2.00 -2.36
C ASN A 28 -23.73 3.33 -2.97
N ARG A 29 -23.19 4.46 -2.49
CA ARG A 29 -23.57 5.80 -2.99
C ARG A 29 -22.96 6.15 -4.35
N SER A 30 -21.82 5.58 -4.68
CA SER A 30 -21.06 5.93 -5.89
C SER A 30 -20.88 4.78 -6.86
N GLY A 31 -21.26 3.55 -6.48
CA GLY A 31 -21.03 2.36 -7.27
C GLY A 31 -19.57 1.94 -7.43
N ARG A 32 -18.66 2.59 -6.71
CA ARG A 32 -17.22 2.30 -6.78
C ARG A 32 -16.87 1.03 -6.02
N PHE A 33 -15.74 0.41 -6.40
CA PHE A 33 -15.12 -0.61 -5.57
C PHE A 33 -14.79 -0.07 -4.18
N SER A 34 -15.03 -0.86 -3.14
CA SER A 34 -14.51 -0.57 -1.82
C SER A 34 -13.36 -1.50 -1.46
N GLY A 35 -12.39 -0.99 -0.71
CA GLY A 35 -11.33 -1.79 -0.12
C GLY A 35 -11.83 -2.51 1.13
N ARG A 36 -11.36 -3.76 1.28
CA ARG A 36 -11.61 -4.57 2.50
C ARG A 36 -10.29 -4.86 3.18
N ILE A 37 -10.34 -5.25 4.45
CA ILE A 37 -9.21 -5.69 5.27
C ILE A 37 -8.13 -4.61 5.36
N ILE A 38 -7.22 -4.55 4.40
CA ILE A 38 -6.09 -3.61 4.37
C ILE A 38 -6.50 -2.23 3.84
N GLN A 39 -7.54 -2.17 3.00
CA GLN A 39 -7.98 -0.96 2.30
C GLN A 39 -6.86 -0.31 1.48
N LEU A 40 -6.40 -0.99 0.45
CA LEU A 40 -5.24 -0.62 -0.38
C LEU A 40 -5.27 0.81 -0.90
N GLN A 41 -6.46 1.32 -1.27
CA GLN A 41 -6.64 2.68 -1.76
C GLN A 41 -6.36 3.77 -0.72
N ASN A 42 -6.39 3.41 0.58
CA ASN A 42 -6.16 4.32 1.70
C ASN A 42 -4.75 4.18 2.30
N LEU A 43 -3.85 3.46 1.65
CA LEU A 43 -2.47 3.38 2.08
C LEU A 43 -1.73 4.68 1.75
N TYR A 44 -0.80 5.05 2.62
CA TYR A 44 0.03 6.22 2.45
C TYR A 44 0.80 6.16 1.11
N ARG A 45 0.94 7.29 0.43
CA ARG A 45 1.75 7.38 -0.78
C ARG A 45 3.19 7.65 -0.40
N ASN A 46 4.11 6.92 -1.03
CA ASN A 46 5.52 7.10 -0.77
C ASN A 46 5.98 8.46 -1.31
N SER A 47 6.65 9.22 -0.46
CA SER A 47 7.28 10.52 -0.78
C SER A 47 8.78 10.54 -0.46
N MET A 48 9.26 9.55 0.28
CA MET A 48 10.64 9.40 0.71
C MET A 48 11.57 9.08 -0.47
N ALA A 49 12.68 9.81 -0.59
CA ALA A 49 13.65 9.64 -1.68
C ALA A 49 14.54 8.40 -1.49
N ASP A 50 14.83 8.05 -0.25
CA ASP A 50 15.71 6.96 0.20
C ASP A 50 14.95 5.71 0.66
N LEU A 51 13.83 5.43 0.00
CA LEU A 51 12.90 4.35 0.36
C LEU A 51 13.57 2.97 0.43
N ASP A 52 14.49 2.67 -0.48
CA ASP A 52 15.18 1.38 -0.54
C ASP A 52 16.19 1.22 0.61
N GLU A 53 16.85 2.29 1.03
CA GLU A 53 17.76 2.32 2.17
C GLU A 53 16.99 2.13 3.48
N ALA A 54 15.90 2.88 3.67
CA ALA A 54 15.01 2.71 4.81
C ALA A 54 14.46 1.28 4.92
N ARG A 55 14.08 0.69 3.79
CA ARG A 55 13.62 -0.69 3.71
C ARG A 55 14.71 -1.69 4.11
N ALA A 56 15.96 -1.47 3.68
CA ALA A 56 17.08 -2.32 4.03
C ALA A 56 17.37 -2.30 5.54
N ILE A 57 17.34 -1.12 6.16
CA ILE A 57 17.52 -0.95 7.60
C ILE A 57 16.41 -1.64 8.38
N VAL A 58 15.14 -1.46 7.98
CA VAL A 58 14.02 -2.16 8.63
C VAL A 58 14.14 -3.69 8.50
N ARG A 59 14.66 -4.19 7.37
CA ARG A 59 14.89 -5.63 7.18
C ARG A 59 16.02 -6.20 8.03
N SER A 60 17.02 -5.40 8.35
CA SER A 60 18.10 -5.80 9.26
C SER A 60 17.75 -5.70 10.73
N ASP A 61 16.53 -5.22 11.06
CA ASP A 61 16.05 -4.99 12.43
C ASP A 61 16.94 -4.04 13.24
N ASP A 62 17.64 -3.13 12.55
CA ASP A 62 18.51 -2.13 13.17
C ASP A 62 17.72 -0.89 13.56
N THR A 63 17.10 -0.97 14.73
CA THR A 63 16.30 0.14 15.28
C THR A 63 17.16 1.34 15.65
N VAL A 64 18.43 1.15 16.01
CA VAL A 64 19.35 2.24 16.35
C VAL A 64 19.67 3.07 15.11
N ALA A 65 19.94 2.41 13.97
CA ALA A 65 20.16 3.10 12.71
C ALA A 65 18.92 3.88 12.26
N LEU A 66 17.72 3.33 12.45
CA LEU A 66 16.47 4.04 12.15
C LEU A 66 16.28 5.30 13.01
N GLU A 67 16.56 5.21 14.31
CA GLU A 67 16.45 6.37 15.22
C GLU A 67 17.49 7.46 14.96
N LEU A 68 18.67 7.07 14.46
CA LEU A 68 19.73 8.02 14.12
C LEU A 68 19.51 8.73 12.78
N LEU A 69 18.92 8.05 11.82
CA LEU A 69 18.76 8.56 10.46
C LEU A 69 17.40 9.23 10.21
N TYR A 70 16.38 8.88 10.99
CA TYR A 70 15.03 9.36 10.77
C TYR A 70 14.42 9.91 12.07
N ASP A 71 13.78 11.06 11.97
CA ASP A 71 13.14 11.73 13.11
C ASP A 71 11.93 10.95 13.67
N SER A 72 11.31 10.09 12.86
CA SER A 72 10.09 9.38 13.23
C SER A 72 10.02 7.99 12.59
N ILE A 73 10.25 6.95 13.37
CA ILE A 73 10.07 5.56 12.92
C ILE A 73 8.64 5.28 12.42
N PRO A 74 7.55 5.76 13.09
CA PRO A 74 6.20 5.57 12.58
C PRO A 74 5.98 6.15 11.18
N ASP A 75 6.63 7.26 10.84
CA ASP A 75 6.51 7.87 9.51
C ASP A 75 7.28 7.07 8.47
N VAL A 76 8.48 6.59 8.78
CA VAL A 76 9.23 5.65 7.92
C VAL A 76 8.40 4.40 7.63
N LEU A 77 7.82 3.78 8.64
CA LEU A 77 6.95 2.62 8.46
C LEU A 77 5.70 2.94 7.63
N SER A 78 5.19 4.17 7.71
CA SER A 78 4.07 4.61 6.87
C SER A 78 4.45 4.71 5.40
N GLU A 79 5.63 5.24 5.12
CA GLU A 79 6.21 5.33 3.77
C GLU A 79 6.46 3.92 3.20
N LEU A 80 6.95 2.99 4.00
CA LEU A 80 7.30 1.64 3.58
C LEU A 80 6.11 0.70 3.35
N VAL A 81 4.89 1.05 3.81
CA VAL A 81 3.75 0.13 3.80
C VAL A 81 3.41 -0.42 2.40
N ARG A 82 3.59 0.37 1.35
CA ARG A 82 3.33 -0.07 -0.04
C ARG A 82 4.41 -1.01 -0.58
N THR A 83 5.62 -0.96 -0.05
CA THR A 83 6.71 -1.84 -0.48
C THR A 83 6.53 -3.29 -0.03
N ALA A 84 5.55 -3.55 0.86
CA ALA A 84 5.17 -4.91 1.24
C ALA A 84 4.46 -5.67 0.11
N PHE A 85 3.91 -4.95 -0.90
CA PHE A 85 3.29 -5.58 -2.06
C PHE A 85 4.35 -5.84 -3.12
N ILE A 86 4.61 -7.11 -3.37
CA ILE A 86 5.57 -7.57 -4.38
C ILE A 86 4.85 -8.43 -5.42
N PRO A 87 5.25 -8.36 -6.69
CA PRO A 87 4.71 -9.27 -7.71
C PRO A 87 5.23 -10.69 -7.46
N ALA A 88 4.54 -11.69 -8.01
CA ALA A 88 5.05 -13.05 -8.05
C ALA A 88 6.35 -13.12 -8.90
N GLU A 89 7.16 -14.15 -8.66
CA GLU A 89 8.38 -14.38 -9.43
C GLU A 89 8.12 -14.38 -10.93
N GLY A 90 8.95 -13.66 -11.70
CA GLY A 90 8.76 -13.49 -13.13
C GLY A 90 7.64 -12.53 -13.57
N MET A 91 6.94 -11.92 -12.62
CA MET A 91 5.86 -10.97 -12.87
C MET A 91 6.25 -9.55 -12.50
N LYS A 92 5.51 -8.57 -13.02
CA LYS A 92 5.62 -7.16 -12.64
C LYS A 92 4.25 -6.53 -12.45
N PHE A 93 4.16 -5.53 -11.60
CA PHE A 93 2.97 -4.69 -11.53
C PHE A 93 2.92 -3.74 -12.73
N ILE A 94 1.76 -3.66 -13.35
CA ILE A 94 1.41 -2.61 -14.31
C ILE A 94 0.37 -1.75 -13.62
N VAL A 95 0.72 -0.49 -13.36
CA VAL A 95 -0.15 0.45 -12.67
C VAL A 95 -0.54 1.54 -13.67
N ALA A 96 -1.84 1.65 -13.91
CA ALA A 96 -2.41 2.68 -14.79
C ALA A 96 -3.68 3.25 -14.16
N ASP A 97 -3.88 4.53 -14.30
CA ASP A 97 -5.07 5.23 -13.84
C ASP A 97 -5.47 6.30 -14.85
N PHE A 98 -6.77 6.50 -15.01
CA PHE A 98 -7.28 7.56 -15.87
C PHE A 98 -7.22 8.91 -15.15
N SER A 99 -6.43 9.82 -15.68
CA SER A 99 -6.41 11.19 -15.19
C SER A 99 -7.78 11.85 -15.38
N SER A 100 -8.32 12.39 -14.29
CA SER A 100 -9.58 13.16 -14.30
C SER A 100 -10.77 12.43 -14.94
N ILE A 101 -10.95 11.14 -14.63
CA ILE A 101 -12.01 10.31 -15.27
C ILE A 101 -13.40 10.93 -15.12
N GLU A 102 -13.71 11.56 -14.00
CA GLU A 102 -15.01 12.18 -13.75
C GLU A 102 -15.25 13.36 -14.71
N ALA A 103 -14.23 14.22 -14.92
CA ALA A 103 -14.32 15.31 -15.88
C ALA A 103 -14.47 14.83 -17.33
N ARG A 104 -13.78 13.71 -17.67
CA ARG A 104 -13.90 13.09 -19.01
C ARG A 104 -15.30 12.55 -19.27
N VAL A 105 -15.87 11.84 -18.28
CA VAL A 105 -17.24 11.31 -18.38
C VAL A 105 -18.24 12.46 -18.49
N LEU A 106 -18.09 13.51 -17.66
CA LEU A 106 -18.98 14.68 -17.71
C LEU A 106 -18.91 15.42 -19.05
N SER A 107 -17.72 15.48 -19.67
CA SER A 107 -17.55 16.11 -20.99
C SER A 107 -18.13 15.29 -22.15
N TYR A 108 -18.38 14.00 -21.93
CA TYR A 108 -18.98 13.11 -22.93
C TYR A 108 -20.51 13.14 -22.89
N LEU A 109 -21.11 13.43 -21.74
CA LEU A 109 -22.55 13.54 -21.54
C LEU A 109 -23.09 14.89 -22.02
#